data_610e84205c8c737bb23fbd4634c2cab0
#
_entry.id   610e84205c8c737bb23fbd4634c2cab0
#
_cell.length_a   1.000
_cell.length_b   1.000
_cell.length_c   1.000
_cell.angle_alpha   90.00
_cell.angle_beta   90.00
_cell.angle_gamma   90.00
#
_symmetry.space_group_name_H-M   'P 1'
#
loop_
_entity.id
_entity.type
_entity.pdbx_description
1 polymer ?
#
loop_
_entity_poly.entity_id
_entity_poly.type
_entity_poly.pdbx_seq_one_letter_code
_entity_poly.pdbx_strand_id
1 'polypeptide(L)'
;MLSIVGIFAILMTAPRFANTLSPVPAFAVNVIAILLLMILGCHNVIMYNHSTFVLGYLLLLGYDVTGASYIKRVEGLAAGMILCMIIFYKNQKNRPYRRTFFDLFREFDLHSARGRWYLKLTLIVSSAMLFMNLLGLPRAMWAGIACMSVCLPFTNDCVARSGSRWQFNIVGCAIFIVLYLVLPESMYPYIGMIGGIGVGYSAGYPWQTAFNTFGALSIACLLYTSPSPRD
;
A
#
# COMPACT_ATOMS: atom_id res chain seq x y z
N MET A 1 21.69 -3.22 1.12
CA MET A 1 21.60 -2.48 2.40
C MET A 1 21.11 -1.05 2.20
N LEU A 2 21.80 -0.19 1.45
CA LEU A 2 21.38 1.21 1.24
C LEU A 2 19.95 1.36 0.69
N SER A 3 19.48 0.47 -0.19
CA SER A 3 18.11 0.50 -0.70
C SER A 3 17.07 0.27 0.41
N ILE A 4 17.36 -0.62 1.36
CA ILE A 4 16.47 -0.86 2.51
C ILE A 4 16.39 0.40 3.36
N VAL A 5 17.55 1.01 3.68
CA VAL A 5 17.58 2.28 4.43
C VAL A 5 16.80 3.37 3.70
N GLY A 6 16.99 3.52 2.39
CA GLY A 6 16.26 4.51 1.56
C GLY A 6 14.75 4.28 1.57
N ILE A 7 14.28 3.03 1.43
CA ILE A 7 12.86 2.70 1.48
C ILE A 7 12.27 3.07 2.85
N PHE A 8 12.90 2.65 3.93
CA PHE A 8 12.39 2.95 5.27
C PHE A 8 12.46 4.45 5.61
N ALA A 9 13.49 5.16 5.15
CA ALA A 9 13.57 6.62 5.29
C ALA A 9 12.37 7.31 4.60
N ILE A 10 12.02 6.90 3.38
CA ILE A 10 10.85 7.41 2.67
C ILE A 10 9.56 7.08 3.46
N LEU A 11 9.40 5.85 3.93
CA LEU A 11 8.23 5.42 4.70
C LEU A 11 8.08 6.16 6.04
N MET A 12 9.19 6.52 6.69
CA MET A 12 9.18 7.28 7.94
C MET A 12 8.81 8.76 7.72
N THR A 13 9.27 9.39 6.65
CA THR A 13 9.23 10.84 6.50
C THR A 13 8.16 11.33 5.52
N ALA A 14 8.10 10.75 4.31
CA ALA A 14 7.30 11.29 3.23
C ALA A 14 5.78 11.24 3.47
N PRO A 15 5.18 10.19 4.10
CA PRO A 15 3.74 10.18 4.38
C PRO A 15 3.36 11.30 5.33
N ARG A 16 4.14 11.50 6.40
CA ARG A 16 3.90 12.57 7.37
C ARG A 16 4.03 13.95 6.73
N PHE A 17 5.07 14.16 5.92
CA PHE A 17 5.29 15.42 5.22
C PHE A 17 4.15 15.72 4.23
N ALA A 18 3.71 14.72 3.45
CA ALA A 18 2.60 14.89 2.52
C ALA A 18 1.29 15.30 3.23
N ASN A 19 1.04 14.77 4.43
CA ASN A 19 -0.16 15.11 5.22
C ASN A 19 -0.14 16.51 5.83
N THR A 20 1.01 17.18 5.86
CA THR A 20 1.09 18.61 6.30
C THR A 20 0.80 19.59 5.18
N LEU A 21 0.70 19.13 3.94
CA LEU A 21 0.55 19.97 2.76
C LEU A 21 -0.89 19.98 2.24
N SER A 22 -1.22 21.02 1.49
CA SER A 22 -2.45 21.05 0.70
C SER A 22 -2.41 19.99 -0.43
N PRO A 23 -3.57 19.60 -1.02
CA PRO A 23 -3.64 18.46 -1.94
C PRO A 23 -2.68 18.51 -3.13
N VAL A 24 -2.45 19.70 -3.71
CA VAL A 24 -1.60 19.86 -4.90
C VAL A 24 -0.10 19.62 -4.59
N PRO A 25 0.53 20.30 -3.62
CA PRO A 25 1.91 19.97 -3.26
C PRO A 25 2.05 18.57 -2.65
N ALA A 26 1.05 18.04 -1.93
CA ALA A 26 1.04 16.66 -1.48
C ALA A 26 1.10 15.66 -2.64
N PHE A 27 0.44 15.96 -3.76
CA PHE A 27 0.54 15.16 -4.98
C PHE A 27 2.00 15.07 -5.48
N ALA A 28 2.73 16.17 -5.52
CA ALA A 28 4.14 16.15 -5.93
C ALA A 28 5.00 15.28 -5.01
N VAL A 29 4.79 15.39 -3.69
CA VAL A 29 5.48 14.53 -2.70
C VAL A 29 5.13 13.05 -2.93
N ASN A 30 3.86 12.72 -3.15
CA ASN A 30 3.42 11.36 -3.43
C ASN A 30 4.05 10.80 -4.71
N VAL A 31 4.11 11.60 -5.78
CA VAL A 31 4.76 11.20 -7.05
C VAL A 31 6.23 10.87 -6.80
N ILE A 32 6.97 11.75 -6.14
CA ILE A 32 8.39 11.55 -5.86
C ILE A 32 8.60 10.32 -4.96
N ALA A 33 7.86 10.21 -3.87
CA ALA A 33 7.99 9.13 -2.91
C ALA A 33 7.69 7.76 -3.53
N ILE A 34 6.56 7.63 -4.24
CA ILE A 34 6.16 6.37 -4.89
C ILE A 34 7.16 6.01 -5.99
N LEU A 35 7.60 6.95 -6.81
CA LEU A 35 8.60 6.68 -7.84
C LEU A 35 9.92 6.18 -7.24
N LEU A 36 10.40 6.82 -6.17
CA LEU A 36 11.60 6.37 -5.46
C LEU A 36 11.43 4.97 -4.86
N LEU A 37 10.28 4.68 -4.25
CA LEU A 37 9.98 3.33 -3.75
C LEU A 37 10.00 2.28 -4.86
N MET A 38 9.45 2.62 -6.04
CA MET A 38 9.49 1.74 -7.20
C MET A 38 10.90 1.47 -7.69
N ILE A 39 11.73 2.51 -7.80
CA ILE A 39 13.14 2.39 -8.24
C ILE A 39 13.95 1.56 -7.23
N LEU A 40 13.80 1.82 -5.92
CA LEU A 40 14.57 1.16 -4.87
C LEU A 40 14.15 -0.29 -4.60
N GLY A 41 12.84 -0.59 -4.71
CA GLY A 41 12.27 -1.86 -4.24
C GLY A 41 11.75 -2.79 -5.33
N CYS A 42 11.40 -2.29 -6.54
CA CYS A 42 10.68 -3.06 -7.54
C CYS A 42 11.54 -3.48 -8.74
N HIS A 43 12.84 -3.66 -8.51
CA HIS A 43 13.78 -4.01 -9.58
C HIS A 43 13.41 -5.30 -10.33
N ASN A 44 12.92 -6.32 -9.61
CA ASN A 44 12.39 -7.53 -10.22
C ASN A 44 10.87 -7.38 -10.41
N VAL A 45 10.47 -7.22 -11.68
CA VAL A 45 9.08 -7.00 -12.09
C VAL A 45 8.16 -8.17 -11.72
N ILE A 46 8.69 -9.41 -11.75
CA ILE A 46 7.91 -10.63 -11.49
C ILE A 46 7.53 -10.77 -10.01
N MET A 47 8.32 -10.19 -9.10
CA MET A 47 8.08 -10.30 -7.65
C MET A 47 6.97 -9.39 -7.13
N TYR A 48 6.44 -8.48 -7.96
CA TYR A 48 5.35 -7.55 -7.58
C TYR A 48 5.59 -6.82 -6.24
N ASN A 49 6.84 -6.49 -5.91
CA ASN A 49 7.20 -5.85 -4.64
C ASN A 49 6.52 -4.50 -4.40
N HIS A 50 5.96 -3.87 -5.44
CA HIS A 50 5.15 -2.67 -5.30
C HIS A 50 3.97 -2.86 -4.35
N SER A 51 3.38 -4.05 -4.32
CA SER A 51 2.29 -4.37 -3.40
C SER A 51 2.71 -4.37 -1.92
N THR A 52 4.00 -4.38 -1.62
CA THR A 52 4.52 -4.23 -0.25
C THR A 52 4.92 -2.78 0.03
N PHE A 53 5.77 -2.19 -0.81
CA PHE A 53 6.35 -0.88 -0.52
C PHE A 53 5.37 0.27 -0.76
N VAL A 54 4.63 0.25 -1.86
CA VAL A 54 3.63 1.28 -2.15
C VAL A 54 2.42 1.13 -1.23
N LEU A 55 1.98 -0.10 -0.93
CA LEU A 55 0.93 -0.33 0.06
C LEU A 55 1.33 0.21 1.43
N GLY A 56 2.55 -0.11 1.88
CA GLY A 56 3.07 0.41 3.14
C GLY A 56 3.04 1.94 3.20
N TYR A 57 3.47 2.60 2.11
CA TYR A 57 3.39 4.05 1.98
C TYR A 57 1.96 4.58 2.09
N LEU A 58 1.02 4.00 1.34
CA LEU A 58 -0.38 4.42 1.32
C LEU A 58 -1.06 4.21 2.69
N LEU A 59 -0.77 3.13 3.38
CA LEU A 59 -1.27 2.89 4.74
C LEU A 59 -0.73 3.92 5.73
N LEU A 60 0.57 4.20 5.69
CA LEU A 60 1.19 5.21 6.55
C LEU A 60 0.65 6.62 6.30
N LEU A 61 0.34 6.93 5.04
CA LEU A 61 -0.27 8.18 4.63
C LEU A 61 -1.74 8.28 5.11
N GLY A 62 -2.51 7.22 4.93
CA GLY A 62 -3.94 7.21 5.27
C GLY A 62 -4.26 7.08 6.76
N TYR A 63 -3.37 6.47 7.54
CA TYR A 63 -3.44 6.40 9.00
C TYR A 63 -2.44 7.37 9.62
N ASP A 64 -2.68 8.67 9.45
CA ASP A 64 -1.78 9.68 10.02
C ASP A 64 -1.80 9.66 11.56
N VAL A 65 -0.63 9.82 12.14
CA VAL A 65 -0.44 9.94 13.59
C VAL A 65 0.54 11.06 13.90
N THR A 66 0.34 11.70 15.05
CA THR A 66 1.12 12.86 15.50
C THR A 66 1.71 12.66 16.90
N GLY A 67 2.62 13.52 17.28
CA GLY A 67 3.19 13.53 18.63
C GLY A 67 3.85 12.20 19.01
N ALA A 68 3.58 11.71 20.22
CA ALA A 68 4.17 10.49 20.76
C ALA A 68 3.85 9.22 19.92
N SER A 69 2.67 9.17 19.29
CA SER A 69 2.29 8.05 18.44
C SER A 69 3.12 8.00 17.15
N TYR A 70 3.53 9.17 16.63
CA TYR A 70 4.44 9.21 15.48
C TYR A 70 5.83 8.71 15.86
N ILE A 71 6.35 9.08 17.03
CA ILE A 71 7.64 8.58 17.53
C ILE A 71 7.62 7.04 17.63
N LYS A 72 6.59 6.48 18.26
CA LYS A 72 6.42 5.02 18.34
C LYS A 72 6.34 4.34 16.97
N ARG A 73 5.71 4.99 15.99
CA ARG A 73 5.67 4.50 14.61
C ARG A 73 7.06 4.48 14.00
N VAL A 74 7.85 5.55 14.16
CA VAL A 74 9.23 5.63 13.66
C VAL A 74 10.12 4.57 14.33
N GLU A 75 9.99 4.37 15.63
CA GLU A 75 10.70 3.32 16.36
C GLU A 75 10.37 1.93 15.81
N GLY A 76 9.07 1.64 15.59
CA GLY A 76 8.63 0.37 15.01
C GLY A 76 9.17 0.15 13.59
N LEU A 77 9.14 1.20 12.74
CA LEU A 77 9.71 1.14 11.40
C LEU A 77 11.24 0.97 11.44
N ALA A 78 11.92 1.63 12.37
CA ALA A 78 13.37 1.47 12.55
C ALA A 78 13.74 0.05 12.98
N ALA A 79 12.99 -0.53 13.91
CA ALA A 79 13.17 -1.92 14.31
C ALA A 79 12.93 -2.89 13.13
N GLY A 80 11.87 -2.65 12.34
CA GLY A 80 11.60 -3.40 11.12
C GLY A 80 12.73 -3.27 10.08
N MET A 81 13.27 -2.07 9.90
CA MET A 81 14.41 -1.82 9.02
C MET A 81 15.64 -2.64 9.45
N ILE A 82 15.98 -2.61 10.75
CA ILE A 82 17.12 -3.37 11.30
C ILE A 82 16.91 -4.87 11.06
N LEU A 83 15.71 -5.38 11.34
CA LEU A 83 15.37 -6.79 11.12
C LEU A 83 15.52 -7.17 9.64
N CYS A 84 15.00 -6.37 8.73
CA CYS A 84 15.15 -6.57 7.29
C CYS A 84 16.62 -6.56 6.86
N MET A 85 17.44 -5.65 7.40
CA MET A 85 18.88 -5.61 7.12
C MET A 85 19.60 -6.87 7.61
N ILE A 86 19.26 -7.37 8.81
CA ILE A 86 19.85 -8.59 9.38
C ILE A 86 19.49 -9.81 8.50
N ILE A 87 18.21 -9.95 8.14
CA ILE A 87 17.75 -11.05 7.28
C ILE A 87 18.40 -10.97 5.91
N PHE A 88 18.43 -9.78 5.31
CA PHE A 88 19.09 -9.56 4.03
C PHE A 88 20.58 -9.91 4.10
N TYR A 89 21.27 -9.46 5.13
CA TYR A 89 22.70 -9.77 5.32
C TYR A 89 22.93 -11.28 5.46
N LYS A 90 22.17 -11.95 6.32
CA LYS A 90 22.29 -13.42 6.50
C LYS A 90 22.08 -14.19 5.20
N ASN A 91 21.07 -13.82 4.41
CA ASN A 91 20.70 -14.55 3.21
C ASN A 91 21.59 -14.23 2.00
N GLN A 92 22.25 -13.08 2.02
CA GLN A 92 22.92 -12.54 0.85
C GLN A 92 24.43 -12.33 1.00
N LYS A 93 25.00 -12.52 2.20
CA LYS A 93 26.41 -12.24 2.48
C LYS A 93 27.41 -13.01 1.57
N ASN A 94 27.01 -14.20 1.09
CA ASN A 94 27.87 -15.04 0.27
C ASN A 94 27.58 -14.92 -1.24
N ARG A 95 26.67 -14.02 -1.65
CA ARG A 95 26.34 -13.84 -3.06
C ARG A 95 27.15 -12.69 -3.67
N PRO A 96 27.82 -12.90 -4.82
CA PRO A 96 28.52 -11.81 -5.49
C PRO A 96 27.50 -10.85 -6.11
N TYR A 97 27.46 -9.63 -5.58
CA TYR A 97 26.63 -8.57 -6.18
C TYR A 97 27.45 -7.82 -7.22
N ARG A 98 26.94 -7.78 -8.44
CA ARG A 98 27.53 -7.01 -9.54
C ARG A 98 26.96 -5.59 -9.62
N ARG A 99 25.86 -5.29 -8.88
CA ARG A 99 25.15 -4.01 -8.94
C ARG A 99 25.37 -3.20 -7.69
N THR A 100 25.66 -1.91 -7.89
CA THR A 100 25.76 -0.93 -6.83
C THR A 100 24.40 -0.25 -6.58
N PHE A 101 24.29 0.53 -5.49
CA PHE A 101 23.09 1.31 -5.19
C PHE A 101 22.78 2.34 -6.29
N PHE A 102 23.80 2.96 -6.85
CA PHE A 102 23.64 3.96 -7.92
C PHE A 102 23.20 3.36 -9.25
N ASP A 103 23.50 2.10 -9.51
CA ASP A 103 23.04 1.41 -10.71
C ASP A 103 21.52 1.30 -10.79
N LEU A 104 20.82 1.26 -9.64
CA LEU A 104 19.35 1.26 -9.58
C LEU A 104 18.76 2.51 -10.24
N PHE A 105 19.36 3.66 -10.03
CA PHE A 105 18.94 4.92 -10.64
C PHE A 105 19.39 5.02 -12.10
N ARG A 106 20.60 4.55 -12.40
CA ARG A 106 21.14 4.55 -13.78
C ARG A 106 20.37 3.61 -14.71
N GLU A 107 19.88 2.50 -14.18
CA GLU A 107 19.06 1.54 -14.92
C GLU A 107 17.61 2.01 -15.11
N PHE A 108 17.22 3.15 -14.52
CA PHE A 108 15.90 3.72 -14.75
C PHE A 108 15.84 4.36 -16.14
N ASP A 109 15.17 3.67 -17.05
CA ASP A 109 14.96 4.12 -18.42
C ASP A 109 13.47 4.17 -18.72
N LEU A 110 13.00 5.35 -19.16
CA LEU A 110 11.60 5.60 -19.51
C LEU A 110 11.12 4.82 -20.74
N HIS A 111 12.03 4.43 -21.61
CA HIS A 111 11.70 3.65 -22.80
C HIS A 111 11.54 2.16 -22.49
N SER A 112 12.07 1.70 -21.36
CA SER A 112 11.91 0.32 -20.92
C SER A 112 10.48 0.02 -20.45
N ALA A 113 10.01 -1.22 -20.60
CA ALA A 113 8.71 -1.65 -20.09
C ALA A 113 8.59 -1.44 -18.58
N ARG A 114 9.69 -1.64 -17.85
CA ARG A 114 9.80 -1.44 -16.40
C ARG A 114 9.65 0.04 -16.02
N GLY A 115 10.38 0.94 -16.69
CA GLY A 115 10.31 2.38 -16.41
C GLY A 115 8.94 2.96 -16.72
N ARG A 116 8.33 2.55 -17.84
CA ARG A 116 6.95 2.93 -18.18
C ARG A 116 5.94 2.47 -17.12
N TRP A 117 6.11 1.26 -16.61
CA TRP A 117 5.25 0.76 -15.52
C TRP A 117 5.44 1.58 -14.24
N TYR A 118 6.68 1.93 -13.86
CA TYR A 118 6.95 2.76 -12.68
C TYR A 118 6.23 4.10 -12.77
N LEU A 119 6.34 4.79 -13.90
CA LEU A 119 5.64 6.06 -14.11
C LEU A 119 4.13 5.89 -14.13
N LYS A 120 3.63 4.90 -14.86
CA LYS A 120 2.20 4.62 -14.96
C LYS A 120 1.59 4.39 -13.57
N LEU A 121 2.20 3.53 -12.76
CA LEU A 121 1.73 3.24 -11.41
C LEU A 121 1.79 4.48 -10.52
N THR A 122 2.92 5.17 -10.52
CA THR A 122 3.14 6.37 -9.71
C THR A 122 2.10 7.45 -10.03
N LEU A 123 1.90 7.76 -11.30
CA LEU A 123 0.95 8.79 -11.72
C LEU A 123 -0.49 8.39 -11.43
N ILE A 124 -0.89 7.15 -11.73
CA ILE A 124 -2.26 6.69 -11.50
C ILE A 124 -2.60 6.73 -10.00
N VAL A 125 -1.72 6.19 -9.14
CA VAL A 125 -1.95 6.16 -7.69
C VAL A 125 -1.99 7.56 -7.12
N SER A 126 -1.01 8.41 -7.45
CA SER A 126 -0.95 9.77 -6.93
C SER A 126 -2.12 10.64 -7.42
N SER A 127 -2.52 10.51 -8.70
CA SER A 127 -3.67 11.23 -9.26
C SER A 127 -4.98 10.79 -8.64
N ALA A 128 -5.18 9.50 -8.42
CA ALA A 128 -6.37 9.00 -7.73
C ALA A 128 -6.50 9.59 -6.33
N MET A 129 -5.39 9.65 -5.58
CA MET A 129 -5.38 10.25 -4.25
C MET A 129 -5.62 11.76 -4.29
N LEU A 130 -5.00 12.49 -5.25
CA LEU A 130 -5.24 13.91 -5.43
C LEU A 130 -6.72 14.19 -5.70
N PHE A 131 -7.33 13.42 -6.61
CA PHE A 131 -8.73 13.59 -6.99
C PHE A 131 -9.66 13.35 -5.78
N MET A 132 -9.43 12.29 -5.01
CA MET A 132 -10.21 12.01 -3.80
C MET A 132 -10.06 13.11 -2.74
N ASN A 133 -8.84 13.63 -2.56
CA ASN A 133 -8.58 14.71 -1.62
C ASN A 133 -9.22 16.04 -2.06
N LEU A 134 -9.23 16.36 -3.37
CA LEU A 134 -9.89 17.56 -3.90
C LEU A 134 -11.41 17.48 -3.75
N LEU A 135 -11.99 16.29 -3.82
CA LEU A 135 -13.42 16.07 -3.55
C LEU A 135 -13.76 16.05 -2.04
N GLY A 136 -12.78 16.22 -1.17
CA GLY A 136 -12.98 16.15 0.28
C GLY A 136 -13.41 14.78 0.79
N LEU A 137 -13.17 13.71 0.02
CA LEU A 137 -13.56 12.36 0.41
C LEU A 137 -12.59 11.80 1.45
N PRO A 138 -13.09 11.25 2.56
CA PRO A 138 -12.25 10.69 3.59
C PRO A 138 -11.51 9.45 3.08
N ARG A 139 -10.28 9.24 3.59
CA ARG A 139 -9.49 8.03 3.33
C ARG A 139 -9.16 7.80 1.85
N ALA A 140 -8.67 8.82 1.17
CA ALA A 140 -8.18 8.78 -0.22
C ALA A 140 -7.23 7.60 -0.50
N MET A 141 -6.54 7.08 0.54
CA MET A 141 -5.64 5.92 0.43
C MET A 141 -6.30 4.69 -0.19
N TRP A 142 -7.60 4.45 0.03
CA TRP A 142 -8.29 3.28 -0.52
C TRP A 142 -8.38 3.32 -2.04
N ALA A 143 -8.56 4.52 -2.61
CA ALA A 143 -8.49 4.70 -4.07
C ALA A 143 -7.07 4.42 -4.58
N GLY A 144 -6.04 4.90 -3.88
CA GLY A 144 -4.65 4.59 -4.20
C GLY A 144 -4.35 3.10 -4.16
N ILE A 145 -4.78 2.39 -3.11
CA ILE A 145 -4.62 0.94 -2.98
C ILE A 145 -5.36 0.19 -4.10
N ALA A 146 -6.56 0.62 -4.44
CA ALA A 146 -7.34 0.03 -5.53
C ALA A 146 -6.59 0.17 -6.86
N CYS A 147 -6.13 1.38 -7.20
CA CYS A 147 -5.37 1.65 -8.41
C CYS A 147 -4.05 0.88 -8.46
N MET A 148 -3.30 0.87 -7.35
CA MET A 148 -2.05 0.12 -7.24
C MET A 148 -2.23 -1.37 -7.54
N SER A 149 -3.28 -1.98 -7.00
CA SER A 149 -3.51 -3.43 -7.13
C SER A 149 -3.86 -3.89 -8.55
N VAL A 150 -4.34 -2.97 -9.38
CA VAL A 150 -4.71 -3.23 -10.78
C VAL A 150 -3.58 -2.83 -11.73
N CYS A 151 -2.76 -1.85 -11.36
CA CYS A 151 -1.70 -1.31 -12.23
C CYS A 151 -0.47 -2.23 -12.26
N LEU A 152 -0.55 -3.28 -13.08
CA LEU A 152 0.52 -4.26 -13.27
C LEU A 152 1.46 -3.88 -14.43
N PRO A 153 2.64 -4.54 -14.53
CA PRO A 153 3.58 -4.32 -15.62
C PRO A 153 3.00 -4.67 -17.00
N PHE A 154 2.18 -5.74 -17.06
CA PHE A 154 1.62 -6.26 -18.30
C PHE A 154 0.16 -5.83 -18.47
N THR A 155 -0.17 -5.30 -19.65
CA THR A 155 -1.50 -4.73 -19.93
C THR A 155 -2.62 -5.77 -19.82
N ASN A 156 -2.38 -7.00 -20.31
CA ASN A 156 -3.37 -8.08 -20.24
C ASN A 156 -3.75 -8.42 -18.79
N ASP A 157 -2.75 -8.42 -17.89
CA ASP A 157 -2.98 -8.67 -16.47
C ASP A 157 -3.73 -7.51 -15.81
N CYS A 158 -3.49 -6.27 -16.24
CA CYS A 158 -4.24 -5.10 -15.77
C CYS A 158 -5.72 -5.22 -16.13
N VAL A 159 -6.03 -5.58 -17.37
CA VAL A 159 -7.42 -5.74 -17.85
C VAL A 159 -8.12 -6.87 -17.11
N ALA A 160 -7.48 -8.03 -17.01
CA ALA A 160 -8.03 -9.19 -16.30
C ALA A 160 -8.30 -8.88 -14.81
N ARG A 161 -7.36 -8.20 -14.13
CA ARG A 161 -7.56 -7.79 -12.73
C ARG A 161 -8.61 -6.71 -12.57
N SER A 162 -8.70 -5.76 -13.49
CA SER A 162 -9.75 -4.74 -13.48
C SER A 162 -11.14 -5.37 -13.60
N GLY A 163 -11.31 -6.29 -14.54
CA GLY A 163 -12.56 -7.00 -14.76
C GLY A 163 -13.00 -7.84 -13.56
N SER A 164 -12.08 -8.56 -12.93
CA SER A 164 -12.41 -9.36 -11.76
C SER A 164 -12.62 -8.51 -10.48
N ARG A 165 -11.92 -7.36 -10.36
CA ARG A 165 -11.98 -6.55 -9.14
C ARG A 165 -13.37 -6.01 -8.85
N TRP A 166 -14.05 -5.40 -9.83
CA TRP A 166 -15.38 -4.83 -9.57
C TRP A 166 -16.40 -5.91 -9.18
N GLN A 167 -16.33 -7.09 -9.83
CA GLN A 167 -17.23 -8.23 -9.53
C GLN A 167 -17.01 -8.75 -8.11
N PHE A 168 -15.75 -8.99 -7.74
CA PHE A 168 -15.43 -9.53 -6.42
C PHE A 168 -15.48 -8.48 -5.30
N ASN A 169 -15.44 -7.20 -5.60
CA ASN A 169 -15.81 -6.15 -4.65
C ASN A 169 -17.30 -6.27 -4.28
N ILE A 170 -18.20 -6.49 -5.26
CA ILE A 170 -19.63 -6.72 -4.99
C ILE A 170 -19.82 -7.97 -4.14
N VAL A 171 -19.12 -9.06 -4.45
CA VAL A 171 -19.16 -10.29 -3.64
C VAL A 171 -18.68 -10.00 -2.20
N GLY A 172 -17.58 -9.28 -2.03
CA GLY A 172 -17.07 -8.88 -0.72
C GLY A 172 -18.05 -8.00 0.07
N CYS A 173 -18.70 -7.05 -0.59
CA CYS A 173 -19.76 -6.24 0.02
C CYS A 173 -20.97 -7.11 0.45
N ALA A 174 -21.41 -8.03 -0.39
CA ALA A 174 -22.51 -8.91 -0.06
C ALA A 174 -22.19 -9.81 1.14
N ILE A 175 -21.00 -10.41 1.17
CA ILE A 175 -20.51 -11.20 2.32
C ILE A 175 -20.51 -10.34 3.58
N PHE A 176 -19.98 -9.10 3.50
CA PHE A 176 -19.95 -8.19 4.65
C PHE A 176 -21.36 -7.90 5.17
N ILE A 177 -22.31 -7.57 4.29
CA ILE A 177 -23.70 -7.27 4.68
C ILE A 177 -24.34 -8.49 5.39
N VAL A 178 -24.17 -9.69 4.83
CA VAL A 178 -24.71 -10.91 5.45
C VAL A 178 -24.10 -11.13 6.83
N LEU A 179 -22.76 -11.04 6.98
CA LEU A 179 -22.10 -11.20 8.27
C LEU A 179 -22.51 -10.12 9.27
N TYR A 180 -22.66 -8.88 8.82
CA TYR A 180 -23.10 -7.77 9.67
C TYR A 180 -24.53 -7.93 10.18
N LEU A 181 -25.43 -8.51 9.38
CA LEU A 181 -26.83 -8.73 9.77
C LEU A 181 -27.05 -9.98 10.65
N VAL A 182 -26.19 -11.00 10.48
CA VAL A 182 -26.37 -12.30 11.15
C VAL A 182 -25.57 -12.38 12.47
N LEU A 183 -24.39 -11.74 12.51
CA LEU A 183 -23.52 -11.83 13.67
C LEU A 183 -23.89 -10.81 14.75
N PRO A 184 -23.77 -11.17 16.05
CA PRO A 184 -23.91 -10.21 17.14
C PRO A 184 -22.76 -9.19 17.12
N GLU A 185 -23.02 -7.99 17.64
CA GLU A 185 -22.06 -6.87 17.64
C GLU A 185 -20.71 -7.23 18.28
N SER A 186 -20.71 -8.10 19.29
CA SER A 186 -19.48 -8.58 19.94
C SER A 186 -18.54 -9.33 19.00
N MET A 187 -19.02 -9.83 17.86
CA MET A 187 -18.23 -10.55 16.86
C MET A 187 -17.74 -9.69 15.70
N TYR A 188 -18.16 -8.43 15.58
CA TYR A 188 -17.75 -7.55 14.49
C TYR A 188 -16.23 -7.33 14.37
N PRO A 189 -15.44 -7.25 15.47
CA PRO A 189 -13.98 -7.15 15.37
C PRO A 189 -13.33 -8.33 14.64
N TYR A 190 -13.94 -9.52 14.76
CA TYR A 190 -13.42 -10.74 14.12
C TYR A 190 -13.64 -10.77 12.62
N ILE A 191 -14.63 -10.04 12.09
CA ILE A 191 -14.89 -9.96 10.65
C ILE A 191 -13.67 -9.40 9.92
N GLY A 192 -13.08 -8.31 10.45
CA GLY A 192 -11.87 -7.71 9.88
C GLY A 192 -10.66 -8.67 9.91
N MET A 193 -10.52 -9.43 10.99
CA MET A 193 -9.47 -10.43 11.13
C MET A 193 -9.63 -11.58 10.12
N ILE A 194 -10.85 -12.10 9.96
CA ILE A 194 -11.17 -13.12 8.96
C ILE A 194 -10.85 -12.60 7.55
N GLY A 195 -11.17 -11.32 7.27
CA GLY A 195 -10.79 -10.66 6.01
C GLY A 195 -9.29 -10.68 5.76
N GLY A 196 -8.50 -10.28 6.75
CA GLY A 196 -7.04 -10.30 6.67
C GLY A 196 -6.45 -11.69 6.45
N ILE A 197 -6.93 -12.68 7.22
CA ILE A 197 -6.55 -14.09 7.06
C ILE A 197 -6.94 -14.60 5.67
N GLY A 198 -8.17 -14.34 5.22
CA GLY A 198 -8.66 -14.73 3.91
C GLY A 198 -7.82 -14.19 2.75
N VAL A 199 -7.34 -12.95 2.85
CA VAL A 199 -6.40 -12.39 1.87
C VAL A 199 -5.11 -13.19 1.81
N GLY A 200 -4.54 -13.55 2.98
CA GLY A 200 -3.28 -14.30 3.05
C GLY A 200 -3.37 -15.72 2.50
N TYR A 201 -4.51 -16.38 2.68
CA TYR A 201 -4.73 -17.76 2.21
C TYR A 201 -5.35 -17.86 0.81
N SER A 202 -5.80 -16.75 0.23
CA SER A 202 -6.42 -16.77 -1.10
C SER A 202 -5.40 -17.02 -2.20
N ALA A 203 -5.54 -18.11 -2.93
CA ALA A 203 -4.66 -18.46 -4.04
C ALA A 203 -4.87 -17.56 -5.28
N GLY A 204 -6.04 -16.94 -5.44
CA GLY A 204 -6.39 -16.15 -6.61
C GLY A 204 -6.74 -14.69 -6.27
N TYR A 205 -6.32 -13.77 -7.13
CA TYR A 205 -6.61 -12.34 -6.99
C TYR A 205 -8.11 -12.00 -6.81
N PRO A 206 -9.06 -12.65 -7.48
CA PRO A 206 -10.48 -12.38 -7.28
C PRO A 206 -10.90 -12.54 -5.82
N TRP A 207 -10.57 -13.66 -5.19
CA TRP A 207 -10.90 -13.91 -3.78
C TRP A 207 -10.15 -12.99 -2.82
N GLN A 208 -8.87 -12.68 -3.11
CA GLN A 208 -8.14 -11.64 -2.35
C GLN A 208 -8.88 -10.32 -2.37
N THR A 209 -9.50 -9.96 -3.50
CA THR A 209 -10.29 -8.73 -3.63
C THR A 209 -11.54 -8.79 -2.77
N ALA A 210 -12.28 -9.90 -2.77
CA ALA A 210 -13.47 -10.06 -1.93
C ALA A 210 -13.11 -9.96 -0.44
N PHE A 211 -12.07 -10.67 0.01
CA PHE A 211 -11.61 -10.62 1.40
C PHE A 211 -11.08 -9.24 1.81
N ASN A 212 -10.33 -8.56 0.95
CA ASN A 212 -9.91 -7.19 1.19
C ASN A 212 -11.09 -6.24 1.35
N THR A 213 -12.13 -6.39 0.53
CA THR A 213 -13.30 -5.51 0.53
C THR A 213 -14.07 -5.67 1.83
N PHE A 214 -14.43 -6.88 2.21
CA PHE A 214 -15.19 -7.04 3.45
C PHE A 214 -14.35 -6.75 4.70
N GLY A 215 -13.06 -7.04 4.69
CA GLY A 215 -12.15 -6.64 5.76
C GLY A 215 -12.05 -5.12 5.91
N ALA A 216 -11.94 -4.38 4.80
CA ALA A 216 -11.92 -2.92 4.80
C ALA A 216 -13.24 -2.31 5.28
N LEU A 217 -14.38 -2.86 4.87
CA LEU A 217 -15.70 -2.43 5.33
C LEU A 217 -15.88 -2.66 6.83
N SER A 218 -15.47 -3.83 7.33
CA SER A 218 -15.50 -4.13 8.75
C SER A 218 -14.70 -3.10 9.57
N ILE A 219 -13.48 -2.80 9.16
CA ILE A 219 -12.65 -1.80 9.84
C ILE A 219 -13.30 -0.41 9.77
N ALA A 220 -13.88 -0.04 8.62
CA ALA A 220 -14.56 1.23 8.46
C ALA A 220 -15.77 1.34 9.40
N CYS A 221 -16.63 0.32 9.45
CA CYS A 221 -17.82 0.31 10.31
C CYS A 221 -17.45 0.38 11.80
N LEU A 222 -16.45 -0.39 12.23
CA LEU A 222 -16.01 -0.38 13.64
C LEU A 222 -15.47 0.98 14.10
N LEU A 223 -14.79 1.70 13.21
CA LEU A 223 -14.26 3.05 13.53
C LEU A 223 -15.37 4.11 13.61
N TYR A 224 -16.53 3.89 12.96
CA TYR A 224 -17.68 4.79 13.02
C TYR A 224 -18.63 4.47 14.17
N THR A 225 -18.64 3.23 14.68
CA THR A 225 -19.51 2.80 15.77
C THR A 225 -18.83 2.87 17.14
N SER A 226 -17.53 3.01 17.19
CA SER A 226 -16.81 3.25 18.46
C SER A 226 -16.98 4.70 18.89
N PRO A 227 -17.58 5.00 20.07
CA PRO A 227 -17.62 6.36 20.59
C PRO A 227 -16.20 6.91 20.66
N SER A 228 -16.02 8.13 20.16
CA SER A 228 -14.74 8.82 20.25
C SER A 228 -14.35 8.94 21.72
N PRO A 229 -13.10 8.63 22.11
CA PRO A 229 -12.65 8.86 23.49
C PRO A 229 -12.54 10.36 23.83
N ARG A 230 -13.17 11.22 23.07
CA ARG A 230 -13.17 12.69 23.21
C ARG A 230 -14.56 13.29 23.49
N ASP A 231 -15.60 12.46 23.65
CA ASP A 231 -16.93 12.93 24.08
C ASP A 231 -17.15 12.70 25.58
#